data_c649c4cc939861aab88f3cc98c909c2e
#
_entry.id   c649c4cc939861aab88f3cc98c909c2e
#
_cell.length_a   1.000
_cell.length_b   1.000
_cell.length_c   1.000
_cell.angle_alpha   90.00
_cell.angle_beta   90.00
_cell.angle_gamma   90.00
#
_symmetry.space_group_name_H-M   'P 1'
#
loop_
_entity.id
_entity.type
_entity.pdbx_description
1 polymer ?
#
loop_
_entity_poly.entity_id
_entity_poly.type
_entity_poly.pdbx_seq_one_letter_code
_entity_poly.pdbx_strand_id
1 'polypeptide(L)'
;QKEQVFLEDRYYVQEGLGRMINLPLLVREHCLGTLNIGSVQTGHLDQDDCKFLQQVATQIAYAIDHVLAYEQIQQLSDRLRRENEYLAEEVKASRNLRLVVGTSLSFRKVVDLLKAVAPTDTTVLLLGETGTGKEVLAQALHDLSLRSHKPFIRVNCAALPSGLIESELFGHERGAFTGAQLRRAGRFELAHTGTLFLDEIGEMPLETQAKLLRVLQD
;
A
#
# COMPACT_ATOMS: atom_id res chain seq x y z
N GLN A 1 -59.50 -0.75 14.51
CA GLN A 1 -58.06 -0.62 14.20
C GLN A 1 -57.98 0.10 12.86
N LYS A 2 -57.42 1.33 12.83
CA LYS A 2 -57.16 2.04 11.59
C LYS A 2 -55.94 1.37 10.98
N GLU A 3 -56.13 0.68 9.85
CA GLU A 3 -55.04 0.23 8.99
C GLU A 3 -54.24 1.44 8.57
N GLN A 4 -52.97 1.49 8.94
CA GLN A 4 -52.02 2.46 8.44
C GLN A 4 -51.67 2.05 7.02
N VAL A 5 -52.32 2.68 6.03
CA VAL A 5 -52.02 2.51 4.61
C VAL A 5 -50.79 3.36 4.29
N PHE A 6 -49.65 2.75 4.02
CA PHE A 6 -48.47 3.45 3.55
C PHE A 6 -48.69 3.94 2.10
N LEU A 7 -48.05 5.05 1.75
CA LEU A 7 -48.16 5.62 0.39
C LEU A 7 -47.80 4.59 -0.71
N GLU A 8 -46.91 3.68 -0.38
CA GLU A 8 -46.45 2.58 -1.24
C GLU A 8 -47.54 1.54 -1.49
N ASP A 9 -48.45 1.31 -0.56
CA ASP A 9 -49.52 0.32 -0.67
C ASP A 9 -50.46 0.64 -1.86
N ARG A 10 -50.65 1.93 -2.20
CA ARG A 10 -51.44 2.35 -3.36
C ARG A 10 -50.81 1.94 -4.69
N TYR A 11 -49.48 1.95 -4.74
CA TYR A 11 -48.74 1.58 -5.95
C TYR A 11 -48.87 0.07 -6.21
N TYR A 12 -48.77 -0.72 -5.16
CA TYR A 12 -48.87 -2.18 -5.25
C TYR A 12 -50.28 -2.66 -5.64
N VAL A 13 -51.30 -2.00 -5.14
CA VAL A 13 -52.70 -2.29 -5.52
C VAL A 13 -52.96 -1.95 -7.00
N GLN A 14 -52.38 -0.87 -7.52
CA GLN A 14 -52.49 -0.48 -8.93
C GLN A 14 -51.79 -1.47 -9.88
N GLU A 15 -50.70 -2.07 -9.46
CA GLU A 15 -49.95 -3.10 -10.19
C GLU A 15 -50.57 -4.50 -10.07
N GLY A 16 -51.71 -4.64 -9.35
CA GLY A 16 -52.43 -5.91 -9.20
C GLY A 16 -51.70 -6.93 -8.33
N LEU A 17 -50.79 -6.47 -7.45
CA LEU A 17 -50.07 -7.35 -6.53
C LEU A 17 -50.97 -7.77 -5.37
N GLY A 18 -51.25 -9.07 -5.29
CA GLY A 18 -52.07 -9.66 -4.23
C GLY A 18 -51.31 -9.89 -2.92
N ARG A 19 -49.97 -9.85 -2.95
CA ARG A 19 -49.09 -10.07 -1.79
C ARG A 19 -47.77 -9.42 -1.95
N MET A 20 -47.19 -9.05 -0.80
CA MET A 20 -45.83 -8.52 -0.70
C MET A 20 -45.10 -9.09 0.52
N ILE A 21 -43.82 -9.41 0.34
CA ILE A 21 -42.90 -9.81 1.39
C ILE A 21 -41.75 -8.83 1.37
N ASN A 22 -41.44 -8.25 2.51
CA ASN A 22 -40.30 -7.39 2.71
C ASN A 22 -39.29 -8.12 3.58
N LEU A 23 -38.13 -8.41 3.03
CA LEU A 23 -37.04 -9.11 3.71
C LEU A 23 -35.90 -8.14 3.96
N PRO A 24 -35.42 -7.96 5.20
CA PRO A 24 -34.30 -7.12 5.45
C PRO A 24 -33.01 -7.77 4.93
N LEU A 25 -32.17 -6.99 4.27
CA LEU A 25 -30.83 -7.39 3.84
C LEU A 25 -29.86 -7.11 4.99
N LEU A 26 -29.63 -8.09 5.85
CA LEU A 26 -28.83 -7.97 7.06
C LEU A 26 -27.47 -8.61 6.85
N VAL A 27 -26.43 -7.87 7.21
CA VAL A 27 -25.07 -8.39 7.36
C VAL A 27 -24.61 -8.07 8.79
N ARG A 28 -24.36 -9.11 9.59
CA ARG A 28 -24.13 -9.01 11.03
C ARG A 28 -25.27 -8.24 11.72
N GLU A 29 -25.02 -7.01 12.18
CA GLU A 29 -26.00 -6.15 12.86
C GLU A 29 -26.45 -4.95 12.01
N HIS A 30 -25.95 -4.86 10.74
CA HIS A 30 -26.27 -3.75 9.86
C HIS A 30 -27.31 -4.14 8.81
N CYS A 31 -28.33 -3.31 8.66
CA CYS A 31 -29.31 -3.43 7.59
C CYS A 31 -28.86 -2.60 6.39
N LEU A 32 -28.54 -3.27 5.27
CA LEU A 32 -28.13 -2.63 4.03
C LEU A 32 -29.31 -2.12 3.22
N GLY A 33 -30.50 -2.65 3.47
CA GLY A 33 -31.70 -2.33 2.73
C GLY A 33 -32.78 -3.42 2.87
N THR A 34 -33.75 -3.44 1.98
CA THR A 34 -34.84 -4.43 1.97
C THR A 34 -34.98 -5.06 0.59
N LEU A 35 -35.22 -6.35 0.57
CA LEU A 35 -35.65 -7.09 -0.62
C LEU A 35 -37.17 -7.20 -0.61
N ASN A 36 -37.83 -6.54 -1.53
CA ASN A 36 -39.27 -6.53 -1.64
C ASN A 36 -39.69 -7.48 -2.78
N ILE A 37 -40.51 -8.47 -2.47
CA ILE A 37 -40.97 -9.46 -3.43
C ILE A 37 -42.49 -9.38 -3.47
N GLY A 38 -43.03 -9.07 -4.67
CA GLY A 38 -44.48 -9.04 -4.94
C GLY A 38 -44.92 -10.24 -5.73
N SER A 39 -46.14 -10.74 -5.46
CA SER A 39 -46.80 -11.78 -6.23
C SER A 39 -48.21 -11.38 -6.63
N VAL A 40 -48.60 -11.65 -7.87
CA VAL A 40 -49.97 -11.48 -8.39
C VAL A 40 -50.88 -12.62 -7.95
N GLN A 41 -50.30 -13.78 -7.63
CA GLN A 41 -51.06 -14.93 -7.17
C GLN A 41 -51.36 -14.86 -5.67
N THR A 42 -52.60 -15.20 -5.30
CA THR A 42 -53.07 -15.21 -3.90
C THR A 42 -52.82 -16.53 -3.16
N GLY A 43 -51.91 -17.38 -3.66
CA GLY A 43 -51.51 -18.65 -3.03
C GLY A 43 -50.90 -18.50 -1.64
N HIS A 44 -50.89 -19.53 -0.77
CA HIS A 44 -50.20 -19.52 0.53
C HIS A 44 -48.72 -19.72 0.30
N LEU A 45 -47.90 -18.85 0.88
CA LEU A 45 -46.49 -19.13 1.11
C LEU A 45 -46.38 -20.01 2.35
N ASP A 46 -45.74 -21.15 2.17
CA ASP A 46 -45.49 -22.04 3.29
C ASP A 46 -44.23 -21.58 4.10
N GLN A 47 -43.95 -22.29 5.18
CA GLN A 47 -42.77 -21.96 6.00
C GLN A 47 -41.44 -22.20 5.29
N ASP A 48 -41.42 -23.12 4.33
CA ASP A 48 -40.20 -23.48 3.60
C ASP A 48 -39.92 -22.45 2.50
N ASP A 49 -40.96 -21.90 1.86
CA ASP A 49 -40.85 -20.75 0.95
C ASP A 49 -40.27 -19.53 1.69
N CYS A 50 -40.75 -19.23 2.89
CA CYS A 50 -40.26 -18.13 3.69
C CYS A 50 -38.78 -18.31 4.09
N LYS A 51 -38.39 -19.52 4.49
CA LYS A 51 -36.98 -19.83 4.81
C LYS A 51 -36.09 -19.70 3.58
N PHE A 52 -36.54 -20.22 2.43
CA PHE A 52 -35.81 -20.10 1.17
C PHE A 52 -35.57 -18.63 0.80
N LEU A 53 -36.63 -17.81 0.82
CA LEU A 53 -36.53 -16.39 0.52
C LEU A 53 -35.61 -15.65 1.50
N GLN A 54 -35.62 -16.04 2.79
CA GLN A 54 -34.72 -15.48 3.79
C GLN A 54 -33.25 -15.85 3.54
N GLN A 55 -32.99 -17.08 3.08
CA GLN A 55 -31.65 -17.49 2.65
C GLN A 55 -31.19 -16.69 1.42
N VAL A 56 -32.06 -16.49 0.44
CA VAL A 56 -31.76 -15.67 -0.75
C VAL A 56 -31.46 -14.23 -0.35
N ALA A 57 -32.27 -13.61 0.52
CA ALA A 57 -32.03 -12.26 1.02
C ALA A 57 -30.69 -12.16 1.74
N THR A 58 -30.32 -13.17 2.52
CA THR A 58 -29.02 -13.23 3.20
C THR A 58 -27.86 -13.29 2.20
N GLN A 59 -27.95 -14.11 1.16
CA GLN A 59 -26.93 -14.21 0.12
C GLN A 59 -26.77 -12.89 -0.65
N ILE A 60 -27.89 -12.25 -0.99
CA ILE A 60 -27.90 -10.94 -1.64
C ILE A 60 -27.24 -9.89 -0.73
N ALA A 61 -27.55 -9.88 0.57
CA ALA A 61 -26.96 -8.96 1.53
C ALA A 61 -25.45 -9.11 1.59
N TYR A 62 -24.93 -10.34 1.68
CA TYR A 62 -23.49 -10.59 1.66
C TYR A 62 -22.82 -10.18 0.33
N ALA A 63 -23.49 -10.43 -0.81
CA ALA A 63 -22.95 -10.02 -2.10
C ALA A 63 -22.84 -8.49 -2.22
N ILE A 64 -23.85 -7.76 -1.78
CA ILE A 64 -23.85 -6.29 -1.76
C ILE A 64 -22.76 -5.77 -0.81
N ASP A 65 -22.66 -6.30 0.40
CA ASP A 65 -21.64 -5.91 1.38
C ASP A 65 -20.22 -6.09 0.83
N HIS A 66 -19.99 -7.21 0.15
CA HIS A 66 -18.71 -7.51 -0.48
C HIS A 66 -18.35 -6.51 -1.60
N VAL A 67 -19.33 -6.15 -2.45
CA VAL A 67 -19.13 -5.15 -3.51
C VAL A 67 -18.82 -3.78 -2.92
N LEU A 68 -19.59 -3.34 -1.92
CA LEU A 68 -19.36 -2.05 -1.24
C LEU A 68 -18.00 -1.99 -0.55
N ALA A 69 -17.60 -3.06 0.13
CA ALA A 69 -16.27 -3.16 0.75
C ALA A 69 -15.15 -3.10 -0.30
N TYR A 70 -15.30 -3.77 -1.43
CA TYR A 70 -14.33 -3.72 -2.53
C TYR A 70 -14.21 -2.32 -3.12
N GLU A 71 -15.32 -1.63 -3.37
CA GLU A 71 -15.32 -0.24 -3.84
C GLU A 71 -14.62 0.71 -2.87
N GLN A 72 -14.85 0.55 -1.56
CA GLN A 72 -14.16 1.33 -0.54
C GLN A 72 -12.64 1.09 -0.55
N ILE A 73 -12.21 -0.16 -0.67
CA ILE A 73 -10.78 -0.51 -0.76
C ILE A 73 -10.15 0.14 -1.99
N GLN A 74 -10.81 0.09 -3.14
CA GLN A 74 -10.34 0.73 -4.37
C GLN A 74 -10.21 2.24 -4.20
N GLN A 75 -11.24 2.91 -3.66
CA GLN A 75 -11.21 4.35 -3.42
C GLN A 75 -10.09 4.78 -2.48
N LEU A 76 -9.87 4.02 -1.39
CA LEU A 76 -8.79 4.27 -0.44
C LEU A 76 -7.41 4.04 -1.09
N SER A 77 -7.26 2.99 -1.88
CA SER A 77 -6.02 2.71 -2.60
C SER A 77 -5.67 3.83 -3.58
N ASP A 78 -6.64 4.30 -4.37
CA ASP A 78 -6.45 5.38 -5.33
C ASP A 78 -6.17 6.73 -4.64
N ARG A 79 -6.77 6.97 -3.48
CA ARG A 79 -6.47 8.16 -2.67
C ARG A 79 -5.06 8.12 -2.13
N LEU A 80 -4.65 7.00 -1.52
CA LEU A 80 -3.29 6.81 -0.99
C LEU A 80 -2.23 6.92 -2.10
N ARG A 81 -2.52 6.40 -3.29
CA ARG A 81 -1.62 6.51 -4.43
C ARG A 81 -1.43 7.98 -4.84
N ARG A 82 -2.50 8.75 -4.99
CA ARG A 82 -2.43 10.18 -5.34
C ARG A 82 -1.70 11.00 -4.29
N GLU A 83 -1.96 10.73 -3.02
CA GLU A 83 -1.29 11.42 -1.91
C GLU A 83 0.22 11.09 -1.88
N ASN A 84 0.58 9.85 -2.17
CA ASN A 84 1.97 9.43 -2.25
C ASN A 84 2.70 10.05 -3.45
N GLU A 85 2.04 10.14 -4.61
CA GLU A 85 2.56 10.82 -5.80
C GLU A 85 2.75 12.32 -5.53
N TYR A 86 1.78 12.99 -4.92
CA TYR A 86 1.88 14.41 -4.53
C TYR A 86 3.03 14.67 -3.57
N LEU A 87 3.14 13.88 -2.49
CA LEU A 87 4.24 14.01 -1.53
C LEU A 87 5.60 13.73 -2.16
N ALA A 88 5.69 12.78 -3.09
CA ALA A 88 6.91 12.49 -3.83
C ALA A 88 7.32 13.66 -4.73
N GLU A 89 6.37 14.34 -5.38
CA GLU A 89 6.62 15.54 -6.20
C GLU A 89 7.04 16.73 -5.34
N GLU A 90 6.39 16.96 -4.20
CA GLU A 90 6.75 18.04 -3.26
C GLU A 90 8.17 17.84 -2.70
N VAL A 91 8.52 16.63 -2.34
CA VAL A 91 9.88 16.25 -1.93
C VAL A 91 10.88 16.45 -3.08
N LYS A 92 10.53 16.11 -4.33
CA LYS A 92 11.37 16.38 -5.51
C LYS A 92 11.54 17.86 -5.77
N ALA A 93 10.48 18.64 -5.72
CA ALA A 93 10.53 20.11 -5.91
C ALA A 93 11.40 20.81 -4.88
N SER A 94 11.34 20.38 -3.62
CA SER A 94 12.20 20.88 -2.54
C SER A 94 13.69 20.52 -2.72
N ARG A 95 13.99 19.45 -3.47
CA ARG A 95 15.35 18.94 -3.70
C ARG A 95 16.02 19.51 -4.94
N ASN A 96 15.27 19.79 -6.02
CA ASN A 96 15.81 20.33 -7.27
C ASN A 96 16.52 21.70 -7.14
N LEU A 97 16.36 22.39 -6.03
CA LEU A 97 17.02 23.68 -5.74
C LEU A 97 18.39 23.55 -5.07
N ARG A 98 18.88 22.34 -4.77
CA ARG A 98 20.19 22.12 -4.14
C ARG A 98 21.09 21.19 -4.96
N LEU A 99 21.22 21.46 -6.22
CA LEU A 99 22.22 20.81 -7.05
C LEU A 99 23.61 21.15 -6.54
N VAL A 100 24.34 20.12 -6.30
CA VAL A 100 25.77 19.96 -6.11
C VAL A 100 26.56 21.14 -6.65
N VAL A 101 26.86 22.11 -5.77
CA VAL A 101 27.63 23.29 -6.12
C VAL A 101 29.09 23.04 -5.72
N GLY A 102 29.94 22.81 -6.70
CA GLY A 102 31.38 22.70 -6.52
C GLY A 102 32.12 23.09 -7.79
N THR A 103 33.08 23.99 -7.68
CA THR A 103 33.86 24.51 -8.79
C THR A 103 35.26 23.90 -8.92
N SER A 104 35.69 23.10 -7.93
CA SER A 104 37.01 22.49 -7.95
C SER A 104 37.17 21.43 -9.05
N LEU A 105 38.36 21.34 -9.62
CA LEU A 105 38.69 20.35 -10.68
C LEU A 105 38.51 18.91 -10.19
N SER A 106 38.82 18.62 -8.93
CA SER A 106 38.64 17.30 -8.32
C SER A 106 37.17 16.94 -8.20
N PHE A 107 36.33 17.89 -7.81
CA PHE A 107 34.90 17.69 -7.70
C PHE A 107 34.21 17.46 -9.07
N ARG A 108 34.63 18.22 -10.09
CA ARG A 108 34.13 18.00 -11.48
C ARG A 108 34.42 16.59 -11.99
N LYS A 109 35.61 16.04 -11.71
CA LYS A 109 35.94 14.63 -12.05
C LYS A 109 34.98 13.64 -11.37
N VAL A 110 34.63 13.87 -10.10
CA VAL A 110 33.65 13.02 -9.40
C VAL A 110 32.27 13.10 -10.05
N VAL A 111 31.83 14.31 -10.41
CA VAL A 111 30.54 14.51 -11.09
C VAL A 111 30.51 13.84 -12.48
N ASP A 112 31.62 13.90 -13.22
CA ASP A 112 31.73 13.26 -14.54
C ASP A 112 31.71 11.73 -14.43
N LEU A 113 32.38 11.15 -13.44
CA LEU A 113 32.31 9.73 -13.12
C LEU A 113 30.88 9.31 -12.73
N LEU A 114 30.21 10.11 -11.89
CA LEU A 114 28.85 9.88 -11.46
C LEU A 114 27.89 9.85 -12.67
N LYS A 115 28.01 10.79 -13.60
CA LYS A 115 27.22 10.81 -14.84
C LYS A 115 27.48 9.60 -15.73
N ALA A 116 28.72 9.12 -15.80
CA ALA A 116 29.09 7.95 -16.58
C ALA A 116 28.51 6.64 -16.01
N VAL A 117 28.44 6.54 -14.67
CA VAL A 117 27.97 5.33 -13.97
C VAL A 117 26.45 5.31 -13.76
N ALA A 118 25.82 6.48 -13.66
CA ALA A 118 24.38 6.58 -13.34
C ALA A 118 23.45 5.74 -14.26
N PRO A 119 23.68 5.64 -15.59
CA PRO A 119 22.82 4.84 -16.46
C PRO A 119 23.08 3.33 -16.37
N THR A 120 24.04 2.88 -15.56
CA THR A 120 24.37 1.45 -15.39
C THR A 120 23.72 0.85 -14.15
N ASP A 121 23.66 -0.49 -14.06
CA ASP A 121 23.18 -1.22 -12.87
C ASP A 121 24.31 -1.55 -11.89
N THR A 122 25.47 -0.90 -12.01
CA THR A 122 26.65 -1.18 -11.20
C THR A 122 26.47 -0.68 -9.78
N THR A 123 26.91 -1.47 -8.80
CA THR A 123 27.05 -1.05 -7.41
C THR A 123 28.15 0.00 -7.28
N VAL A 124 27.85 1.10 -6.63
CA VAL A 124 28.77 2.26 -6.47
C VAL A 124 29.19 2.40 -5.01
N LEU A 125 30.47 2.49 -4.76
CA LEU A 125 31.03 2.84 -3.43
C LEU A 125 31.44 4.30 -3.42
N LEU A 126 30.83 5.10 -2.51
CA LEU A 126 31.19 6.49 -2.28
C LEU A 126 32.13 6.59 -1.06
N LEU A 127 33.37 7.01 -1.29
CA LEU A 127 34.37 7.20 -0.24
C LEU A 127 34.54 8.69 0.04
N GLY A 128 34.64 9.05 1.32
CA GLY A 128 34.86 10.42 1.77
C GLY A 128 34.60 10.59 3.26
N GLU A 129 35.15 11.64 3.85
CA GLU A 129 34.94 12.01 5.24
C GLU A 129 33.49 12.33 5.56
N THR A 130 33.12 12.32 6.83
CA THR A 130 31.79 12.75 7.28
C THR A 130 31.53 14.20 6.88
N GLY A 131 30.34 14.50 6.37
CA GLY A 131 29.97 15.85 5.94
C GLY A 131 30.42 16.26 4.52
N THR A 132 31.15 15.42 3.77
CA THR A 132 31.58 15.72 2.39
C THR A 132 30.46 15.69 1.34
N GLY A 133 29.22 15.39 1.73
CA GLY A 133 28.08 15.37 0.82
C GLY A 133 27.85 14.03 0.09
N LYS A 134 28.32 12.91 0.64
CA LYS A 134 28.08 11.58 0.07
C LYS A 134 26.60 11.30 -0.21
N GLU A 135 25.71 11.70 0.70
CA GLU A 135 24.26 11.56 0.52
C GLU A 135 23.72 12.35 -0.67
N VAL A 136 24.24 13.58 -0.88
CA VAL A 136 23.86 14.42 -2.01
C VAL A 136 24.31 13.79 -3.34
N LEU A 137 25.51 13.21 -3.38
CA LEU A 137 26.02 12.50 -4.54
C LEU A 137 25.23 11.21 -4.82
N ALA A 138 24.85 10.47 -3.77
CA ALA A 138 24.03 9.28 -3.91
C ALA A 138 22.63 9.62 -4.49
N GLN A 139 22.02 10.71 -4.01
CA GLN A 139 20.77 11.21 -4.56
C GLN A 139 20.94 11.63 -6.03
N ALA A 140 21.98 12.38 -6.37
CA ALA A 140 22.26 12.82 -7.72
C ALA A 140 22.50 11.62 -8.67
N LEU A 141 23.18 10.57 -8.19
CA LEU A 141 23.37 9.32 -8.91
C LEU A 141 22.01 8.65 -9.23
N HIS A 142 21.12 8.56 -8.25
CA HIS A 142 19.77 8.03 -8.46
C HIS A 142 18.97 8.88 -9.44
N ASP A 143 18.97 10.20 -9.29
CA ASP A 143 18.21 11.12 -10.14
C ASP A 143 18.67 11.09 -11.61
N LEU A 144 19.94 10.79 -11.85
CA LEU A 144 20.52 10.61 -13.21
C LEU A 144 20.39 9.18 -13.75
N SER A 145 19.93 8.22 -12.93
CA SER A 145 19.80 6.83 -13.32
C SER A 145 18.54 6.55 -14.13
N LEU A 146 18.51 5.40 -14.81
CA LEU A 146 17.32 4.91 -15.53
C LEU A 146 16.15 4.59 -14.56
N ARG A 147 16.41 4.50 -13.26
CA ARG A 147 15.46 4.21 -12.20
C ARG A 147 15.09 5.43 -11.35
N SER A 148 15.34 6.66 -11.83
CA SER A 148 15.05 7.93 -11.13
C SER A 148 13.58 8.10 -10.72
N HIS A 149 12.65 7.40 -11.36
CA HIS A 149 11.23 7.37 -11.04
C HIS A 149 10.85 6.28 -10.03
N LYS A 150 11.81 5.45 -9.61
CA LYS A 150 11.63 4.35 -8.66
C LYS A 150 12.01 4.80 -7.23
N PRO A 151 11.71 4.00 -6.19
CA PRO A 151 12.07 4.36 -4.82
C PRO A 151 13.57 4.57 -4.64
N PHE A 152 13.93 5.62 -3.89
CA PHE A 152 15.27 5.84 -3.34
C PHE A 152 15.20 5.67 -1.83
N ILE A 153 15.67 4.53 -1.34
CA ILE A 153 15.64 4.18 0.08
C ILE A 153 17.00 4.49 0.70
N ARG A 154 16.99 5.27 1.78
CA ARG A 154 18.21 5.65 2.51
C ARG A 154 18.21 4.99 3.87
N VAL A 155 19.36 4.47 4.25
CA VAL A 155 19.60 3.86 5.56
C VAL A 155 20.92 4.36 6.10
N ASN A 156 20.89 5.00 7.25
CA ASN A 156 22.11 5.26 8.01
C ASN A 156 22.35 4.07 8.96
N CYS A 157 23.41 3.30 8.68
CA CYS A 157 23.70 2.07 9.41
C CYS A 157 24.19 2.32 10.84
N ALA A 158 24.83 3.47 11.10
CA ALA A 158 25.25 3.84 12.44
C ALA A 158 24.09 4.26 13.35
N ALA A 159 22.98 4.74 12.77
CA ALA A 159 21.82 5.17 13.53
C ALA A 159 20.92 4.00 13.99
N LEU A 160 21.13 2.81 13.46
CA LEU A 160 20.33 1.63 13.79
C LEU A 160 20.96 0.84 14.94
N PRO A 161 20.16 0.43 15.96
CA PRO A 161 20.66 -0.47 16.99
C PRO A 161 21.19 -1.77 16.37
N SER A 162 22.35 -2.24 16.82
CA SER A 162 23.03 -3.43 16.28
C SER A 162 22.14 -4.70 16.26
N GLY A 163 21.25 -4.87 17.25
CA GLY A 163 20.30 -5.99 17.30
C GLY A 163 19.09 -5.87 16.35
N LEU A 164 18.87 -4.71 15.74
CA LEU A 164 17.73 -4.47 14.85
C LEU A 164 18.14 -4.24 13.39
N ILE A 165 19.41 -3.95 13.13
CA ILE A 165 19.91 -3.59 11.80
C ILE A 165 19.63 -4.68 10.77
N GLU A 166 19.77 -5.93 11.12
CA GLU A 166 19.47 -7.07 10.25
C GLU A 166 17.99 -7.13 9.89
N SER A 167 17.11 -7.01 10.89
CA SER A 167 15.66 -6.99 10.70
C SER A 167 15.17 -5.78 9.90
N GLU A 168 15.79 -4.61 10.08
CA GLU A 168 15.47 -3.42 9.29
C GLU A 168 15.94 -3.57 7.83
N LEU A 169 17.12 -4.11 7.57
CA LEU A 169 17.67 -4.25 6.22
C LEU A 169 16.95 -5.36 5.43
N PHE A 170 16.84 -6.54 6.02
CA PHE A 170 16.36 -7.75 5.30
C PHE A 170 14.90 -8.09 5.59
N GLY A 171 14.29 -7.45 6.61
CA GLY A 171 12.94 -7.79 7.06
C GLY A 171 12.90 -9.02 7.95
N HIS A 172 11.71 -9.38 8.40
CA HIS A 172 11.48 -10.59 9.18
C HIS A 172 10.07 -11.13 8.96
N GLU A 173 9.96 -12.44 9.09
CA GLU A 173 8.68 -13.14 9.13
C GLU A 173 8.10 -13.09 10.55
N ARG A 174 6.78 -13.30 10.65
CA ARG A 174 6.12 -13.42 11.95
C ARG A 174 6.75 -14.56 12.77
N GLY A 175 7.12 -14.24 14.02
CA GLY A 175 7.72 -15.20 14.93
C GLY A 175 9.24 -15.39 14.80
N ALA A 176 9.93 -14.61 13.99
CA ALA A 176 11.38 -14.70 13.80
C ALA A 176 12.19 -14.44 15.08
N PHE A 177 11.65 -13.61 16.01
CA PHE A 177 12.24 -13.35 17.33
C PHE A 177 11.14 -12.97 18.33
N THR A 178 11.49 -12.93 19.62
CA THR A 178 10.57 -12.50 20.69
C THR A 178 10.15 -11.05 20.48
N GLY A 179 8.90 -10.84 20.03
CA GLY A 179 8.34 -9.51 19.69
C GLY A 179 7.94 -9.35 18.21
N ALA A 180 8.32 -10.26 17.32
CA ALA A 180 7.93 -10.25 15.91
C ALA A 180 6.47 -10.73 15.73
N GLN A 181 5.51 -9.86 16.05
CA GLN A 181 4.08 -10.18 15.97
C GLN A 181 3.56 -10.23 14.54
N LEU A 182 4.15 -9.45 13.64
CA LEU A 182 3.77 -9.32 12.23
C LEU A 182 5.00 -9.45 11.34
N ARG A 183 4.80 -9.90 10.07
CA ARG A 183 5.81 -9.79 9.03
C ARG A 183 6.12 -8.33 8.76
N ARG A 184 7.40 -7.98 8.60
CA ARG A 184 7.84 -6.64 8.22
C ARG A 184 8.80 -6.72 7.03
N ALA A 185 8.47 -5.97 5.97
CA ALA A 185 9.31 -5.84 4.80
C ALA A 185 10.61 -5.10 5.15
N GLY A 186 11.74 -5.62 4.67
CA GLY A 186 13.06 -5.00 4.84
C GLY A 186 13.31 -3.86 3.85
N ARG A 187 14.38 -3.08 4.10
CA ARG A 187 14.78 -1.98 3.22
C ARG A 187 15.15 -2.46 1.81
N PHE A 188 15.72 -3.66 1.68
CA PHE A 188 15.99 -4.28 0.38
C PHE A 188 14.70 -4.54 -0.39
N GLU A 189 13.69 -5.10 0.26
CA GLU A 189 12.37 -5.34 -0.34
C GLU A 189 11.70 -4.01 -0.76
N LEU A 190 11.76 -2.99 0.10
CA LEU A 190 11.22 -1.66 -0.19
C LEU A 190 11.95 -0.93 -1.33
N ALA A 191 13.25 -1.20 -1.51
CA ALA A 191 14.06 -0.65 -2.58
C ALA A 191 13.94 -1.45 -3.89
N HIS A 192 13.07 -2.46 -3.94
CA HIS A 192 12.94 -3.33 -5.12
C HIS A 192 12.72 -2.51 -6.40
N THR A 193 13.48 -2.81 -7.44
CA THR A 193 13.57 -2.06 -8.71
C THR A 193 14.07 -0.62 -8.60
N GLY A 194 14.32 -0.12 -7.40
CA GLY A 194 14.80 1.23 -7.11
C GLY A 194 16.30 1.29 -6.77
N THR A 195 16.64 2.14 -5.82
CA THR A 195 18.02 2.31 -5.34
C THR A 195 18.04 2.28 -3.81
N LEU A 196 18.94 1.50 -3.25
CA LEU A 196 19.23 1.47 -1.82
C LEU A 196 20.57 2.19 -1.57
N PHE A 197 20.54 3.22 -0.76
CA PHE A 197 21.75 3.91 -0.28
C PHE A 197 22.00 3.54 1.19
N LEU A 198 23.16 2.93 1.44
CA LEU A 198 23.62 2.57 2.77
C LEU A 198 24.74 3.51 3.18
N ASP A 199 24.48 4.38 4.16
CA ASP A 199 25.48 5.28 4.72
C ASP A 199 26.16 4.63 5.93
N GLU A 200 27.43 4.96 6.14
CA GLU A 200 28.26 4.47 7.25
C GLU A 200 28.27 2.93 7.36
N ILE A 201 28.41 2.26 6.22
CA ILE A 201 28.39 0.79 6.09
C ILE A 201 29.44 0.10 6.97
N GLY A 202 30.56 0.77 7.29
CA GLY A 202 31.60 0.26 8.17
C GLY A 202 31.19 0.08 9.62
N GLU A 203 30.12 0.78 10.06
CA GLU A 203 29.61 0.70 11.43
C GLU A 203 28.68 -0.51 11.67
N MET A 204 28.37 -1.28 10.60
CA MET A 204 27.57 -2.49 10.73
C MET A 204 28.33 -3.60 11.45
N PRO A 205 27.62 -4.46 12.23
CA PRO A 205 28.19 -5.70 12.77
C PRO A 205 28.73 -6.60 11.64
N LEU A 206 29.85 -7.27 11.86
CA LEU A 206 30.51 -8.13 10.87
C LEU A 206 29.59 -9.21 10.28
N GLU A 207 28.69 -9.75 11.11
CA GLU A 207 27.70 -10.74 10.66
C GLU A 207 26.74 -10.16 9.63
N THR A 208 26.29 -8.91 9.83
CA THR A 208 25.42 -8.19 8.89
C THR A 208 26.15 -7.84 7.62
N GLN A 209 27.44 -7.44 7.72
CA GLN A 209 28.30 -7.18 6.53
C GLN A 209 28.46 -8.44 5.68
N ALA A 210 28.65 -9.61 6.29
CA ALA A 210 28.76 -10.87 5.56
C ALA A 210 27.44 -11.24 4.83
N LYS A 211 26.29 -10.97 5.43
CA LYS A 211 24.97 -11.15 4.76
C LYS A 211 24.79 -10.18 3.61
N LEU A 212 25.16 -8.91 3.83
CA LEU A 212 25.10 -7.90 2.78
C LEU A 212 25.94 -8.30 1.56
N LEU A 213 27.15 -8.82 1.77
CA LEU A 213 28.02 -9.26 0.69
C LEU A 213 27.37 -10.33 -0.18
N ARG A 214 26.65 -11.29 0.44
CA ARG A 214 25.90 -12.31 -0.31
C ARG A 214 24.81 -11.69 -1.20
N VAL A 215 24.02 -10.76 -0.64
CA VAL A 215 22.93 -10.09 -1.40
C VAL A 215 23.46 -9.24 -2.57
N LEU A 216 24.70 -8.75 -2.49
CA LEU A 216 25.33 -7.99 -3.59
C LEU A 216 25.97 -8.88 -4.67
N GLN A 217 26.15 -10.20 -4.40
CA GLN A 217 26.75 -11.17 -5.33
C GLN A 217 25.71 -11.96 -6.12
N ASP A 218 24.47 -12.07 -5.57
CA ASP A 218 23.32 -12.71 -6.22
C ASP A 218 22.56 -11.71 -7.11
#